data_fbbfc20effb0a8f02661fc7380de5f48
#
_entry.id   fbbfc20effb0a8f02661fc7380de5f48
#
_cell.length_a   1.000
_cell.length_b   1.000
_cell.length_c   1.000
_cell.angle_alpha   90.00
_cell.angle_beta   90.00
_cell.angle_gamma   90.00
#
_symmetry.space_group_name_H-M   'P 1'
#
loop_
_entity.id
_entity.type
_entity.pdbx_description
1 polymer ?
#
loop_
_entity_poly.entity_id
_entity_poly.type
_entity_poly.pdbx_seq_one_letter_code
_entity_poly.pdbx_strand_id
1 'polypeptide(L)'
;MASGSPLELLLNNQNISAAEVERQRIKLGLDQPLYIQYFTWIKNFFQGNLGDSYRTGQPVMQMILEGLGPTILLTFAAVIIACLISIPLGVQSARYQNKGWDNGSSVFSFLATSTPSFFLALIFLYVFSVKLKVLPIGGMYDVGKKETIGSLLCHLFMPSVVLAMQLVGSLIQYTRSSMLEVMREDFVRTARSKGIKEKKVIIKHVLRNSLIPVVTYLGMEIPLLIGGAVVTEQVFSWPGIGLIIYQSIFTS
;
A
#
# COMPACT_ATOMS: atom_id res chain seq x y z
N MET A 1 22.35 10.06 -13.16
CA MET A 1 22.82 11.15 -12.27
C MET A 1 21.70 12.17 -12.23
N ALA A 2 21.16 12.46 -11.05
CA ALA A 2 20.19 13.55 -10.92
C ALA A 2 20.93 14.85 -11.30
N SER A 3 20.39 15.60 -12.26
CA SER A 3 20.89 16.91 -12.63
C SER A 3 20.44 17.91 -11.58
N GLY A 4 21.32 18.31 -10.69
CA GLY A 4 21.10 19.32 -9.67
C GLY A 4 22.02 19.07 -8.47
N SER A 5 22.80 20.06 -8.11
CA SER A 5 23.57 19.97 -6.86
C SER A 5 22.62 20.20 -5.67
N PRO A 6 22.72 19.46 -4.56
CA PRO A 6 21.98 19.77 -3.33
C PRO A 6 22.11 21.23 -2.89
N LEU A 7 23.16 21.90 -3.35
CA LEU A 7 23.44 23.31 -3.07
C LEU A 7 22.63 24.27 -3.98
N GLU A 8 22.06 23.81 -5.10
CA GLU A 8 21.27 24.70 -5.98
C GLU A 8 19.99 25.19 -5.29
N LEU A 9 19.38 24.37 -4.43
CA LEU A 9 18.25 24.79 -3.60
C LEU A 9 18.64 25.91 -2.60
N LEU A 10 19.87 25.85 -2.09
CA LEU A 10 20.41 26.89 -1.20
C LEU A 10 20.84 28.15 -1.98
N LEU A 11 21.37 27.98 -3.20
CA LEU A 11 21.77 29.08 -4.07
C LEU A 11 20.58 29.89 -4.62
N ASN A 12 19.42 29.26 -4.81
CA ASN A 12 18.19 29.95 -5.20
C ASN A 12 17.58 30.78 -4.07
N ASN A 13 18.03 30.63 -2.85
CA ASN A 13 17.59 31.42 -1.72
C ASN A 13 18.42 32.70 -1.62
N GLN A 14 17.90 33.81 -2.09
CA GLN A 14 18.59 35.13 -2.21
C GLN A 14 19.18 35.69 -0.90
N ASN A 15 18.92 35.05 0.24
CA ASN A 15 19.38 35.48 1.55
C ASN A 15 20.60 34.69 2.10
N ILE A 16 21.15 33.73 1.33
CA ILE A 16 22.27 32.90 1.79
C ILE A 16 23.59 33.43 1.23
N SER A 17 24.56 33.74 2.10
CA SER A 17 25.88 34.21 1.69
C SER A 17 26.71 33.10 1.06
N ALA A 18 27.62 33.46 0.12
CA ALA A 18 28.55 32.49 -0.49
C ALA A 18 29.38 31.72 0.55
N ALA A 19 29.70 32.35 1.68
CA ALA A 19 30.43 31.72 2.80
C ALA A 19 29.57 30.63 3.48
N GLU A 20 28.28 30.78 3.58
CA GLU A 20 27.35 29.80 4.15
C GLU A 20 27.17 28.60 3.21
N VAL A 21 27.10 28.84 1.90
CA VAL A 21 27.07 27.77 0.90
C VAL A 21 28.33 26.90 0.95
N GLU A 22 29.50 27.53 1.08
CA GLU A 22 30.77 26.80 1.18
C GLU A 22 30.88 26.00 2.50
N ARG A 23 30.39 26.53 3.61
CA ARG A 23 30.29 25.78 4.88
C ARG A 23 29.38 24.54 4.74
N GLN A 24 28.23 24.69 4.09
CA GLN A 24 27.33 23.55 3.83
C GLN A 24 27.97 22.52 2.89
N ARG A 25 28.73 22.96 1.88
CA ARG A 25 29.48 22.09 0.98
C ARG A 25 30.49 21.21 1.73
N ILE A 26 31.29 21.82 2.60
CA ILE A 26 32.26 21.13 3.45
C ILE A 26 31.54 20.19 4.46
N LYS A 27 30.45 20.66 5.09
CA LYS A 27 29.66 19.87 6.04
C LYS A 27 29.07 18.60 5.41
N LEU A 28 28.65 18.70 4.14
CA LEU A 28 28.12 17.57 3.36
C LEU A 28 29.22 16.71 2.74
N GLY A 29 30.50 17.06 2.89
CA GLY A 29 31.65 16.36 2.31
C GLY A 29 31.69 16.38 0.79
N LEU A 30 31.02 17.35 0.15
CA LEU A 30 30.98 17.48 -1.31
C LEU A 30 32.29 18.03 -1.90
N ASP A 31 33.21 18.45 -1.06
CA ASP A 31 34.60 18.82 -1.37
C ASP A 31 35.51 17.61 -1.54
N GLN A 32 35.09 16.44 -1.06
CA GLN A 32 35.87 15.22 -1.07
C GLN A 32 35.75 14.47 -2.42
N PRO A 33 36.75 13.64 -2.81
CA PRO A 33 36.65 12.75 -3.96
C PRO A 33 35.44 11.81 -3.87
N LEU A 34 34.79 11.49 -5.01
CA LEU A 34 33.56 10.69 -5.09
C LEU A 34 33.63 9.34 -4.35
N TYR A 35 34.81 8.68 -4.37
CA TYR A 35 34.97 7.41 -3.65
C TYR A 35 34.92 7.58 -2.13
N ILE A 36 35.44 8.70 -1.58
CA ILE A 36 35.36 9.00 -0.15
C ILE A 36 33.91 9.33 0.23
N GLN A 37 33.22 10.13 -0.58
CA GLN A 37 31.78 10.42 -0.38
C GLN A 37 30.96 9.13 -0.35
N TYR A 38 31.21 8.19 -1.27
CA TYR A 38 30.52 6.91 -1.36
C TYR A 38 30.75 6.04 -0.12
N PHE A 39 32.02 5.86 0.30
CA PHE A 39 32.33 5.07 1.50
C PHE A 39 31.79 5.70 2.78
N THR A 40 31.82 7.03 2.88
CA THR A 40 31.23 7.74 4.02
C THR A 40 29.71 7.57 4.06
N TRP A 41 29.05 7.67 2.90
CA TRP A 41 27.62 7.42 2.79
C TRP A 41 27.25 5.98 3.18
N ILE A 42 27.95 4.97 2.68
CA ILE A 42 27.74 3.57 3.07
C ILE A 42 27.92 3.38 4.59
N LYS A 43 29.00 3.92 5.16
CA LYS A 43 29.24 3.83 6.60
C LYS A 43 28.07 4.45 7.40
N ASN A 44 27.62 5.64 7.02
CA ASN A 44 26.50 6.31 7.65
C ASN A 44 25.20 5.51 7.49
N PHE A 45 24.95 4.95 6.32
CA PHE A 45 23.78 4.10 6.06
C PHE A 45 23.71 2.91 7.03
N PHE A 46 24.82 2.17 7.21
CA PHE A 46 24.86 1.05 8.16
C PHE A 46 24.78 1.47 9.62
N GLN A 47 25.04 2.72 9.93
CA GLN A 47 24.86 3.30 11.26
C GLN A 47 23.43 3.86 11.48
N GLY A 48 22.55 3.73 10.48
CA GLY A 48 21.18 4.30 10.52
C GLY A 48 21.12 5.80 10.29
N ASN A 49 22.21 6.43 9.88
CA ASN A 49 22.26 7.84 9.55
C ASN A 49 22.06 8.02 8.05
N LEU A 50 20.82 8.38 7.65
CA LEU A 50 20.45 8.66 6.25
C LEU A 50 20.64 10.15 5.88
N GLY A 51 21.21 10.95 6.78
CA GLY A 51 21.31 12.39 6.61
C GLY A 51 20.02 13.12 6.95
N ASP A 52 20.04 14.43 6.65
CA ASP A 52 18.91 15.33 6.89
C ASP A 52 18.19 15.67 5.59
N SER A 53 16.88 15.86 5.66
CA SER A 53 16.07 16.33 4.55
C SER A 53 16.47 17.74 4.16
N TYR A 54 16.86 17.98 2.94
CA TYR A 54 17.20 19.32 2.44
C TYR A 54 16.03 20.30 2.50
N ARG A 55 14.80 19.80 2.54
CA ARG A 55 13.59 20.61 2.59
C ARG A 55 13.19 21.00 4.00
N THR A 56 13.18 20.04 4.93
CA THR A 56 12.63 20.23 6.29
C THR A 56 13.72 20.36 7.34
N GLY A 57 14.97 20.00 7.03
CA GLY A 57 16.07 19.93 7.99
C GLY A 57 15.94 18.80 9.03
N GLN A 58 14.92 17.95 8.90
CA GLN A 58 14.71 16.83 9.81
C GLN A 58 15.51 15.59 9.39
N PRO A 59 15.97 14.76 10.35
CA PRO A 59 16.62 13.49 10.03
C PRO A 59 15.71 12.60 9.18
N VAL A 60 16.22 12.12 8.02
CA VAL A 60 15.45 11.28 7.09
C VAL A 60 14.95 10.00 7.75
N MET A 61 15.77 9.37 8.62
CA MET A 61 15.38 8.17 9.34
C MET A 61 14.14 8.42 10.22
N GLN A 62 14.08 9.56 10.90
CA GLN A 62 12.91 9.90 11.72
C GLN A 62 11.66 10.08 10.87
N MET A 63 11.74 10.79 9.74
CA MET A 63 10.62 10.97 8.81
C MET A 63 10.09 9.62 8.29
N ILE A 64 11.02 8.68 7.96
CA ILE A 64 10.63 7.33 7.52
C ILE A 64 9.89 6.59 8.65
N LEU A 65 10.42 6.60 9.87
CA LEU A 65 9.79 5.90 11.00
C LEU A 65 8.42 6.49 11.36
N GLU A 66 8.24 7.81 11.29
CA GLU A 66 6.96 8.47 11.50
C GLU A 66 5.92 8.10 10.43
N GLY A 67 6.33 8.03 9.15
CA GLY A 67 5.42 7.63 8.05
C GLY A 67 5.15 6.13 7.97
N LEU A 68 6.05 5.29 8.51
CA LEU A 68 5.94 3.83 8.39
C LEU A 68 4.71 3.29 9.12
N GLY A 69 4.42 3.78 10.34
CA GLY A 69 3.27 3.37 11.12
C GLY A 69 1.94 3.55 10.38
N PRO A 70 1.61 4.76 9.93
CA PRO A 70 0.42 5.02 9.12
C PRO A 70 0.33 4.18 7.83
N THR A 71 1.44 4.00 7.09
CA THR A 71 1.45 3.17 5.87
C THR A 71 1.17 1.70 6.19
N ILE A 72 1.77 1.13 7.24
CA ILE A 72 1.51 -0.24 7.67
C ILE A 72 0.05 -0.41 8.08
N LEU A 73 -0.51 0.53 8.84
CA LEU A 73 -1.91 0.51 9.25
C LEU A 73 -2.85 0.50 8.04
N LEU A 74 -2.61 1.38 7.07
CA LEU A 74 -3.38 1.46 5.83
C LEU A 74 -3.28 0.16 5.02
N THR A 75 -2.07 -0.34 4.81
CA THR A 75 -1.82 -1.58 4.07
C THR A 75 -2.48 -2.78 4.74
N PHE A 76 -2.35 -2.90 6.07
CA PHE A 76 -2.97 -4.00 6.82
C PHE A 76 -4.49 -3.96 6.74
N ALA A 77 -5.10 -2.78 6.89
CA ALA A 77 -6.55 -2.61 6.72
C ALA A 77 -7.00 -2.98 5.30
N ALA A 78 -6.26 -2.56 4.28
CA ALA A 78 -6.54 -2.89 2.88
C ALA A 78 -6.45 -4.39 2.62
N VAL A 79 -5.43 -5.08 3.13
CA VAL A 79 -5.27 -6.53 2.99
C VAL A 79 -6.42 -7.29 3.66
N ILE A 80 -6.83 -6.88 4.87
CA ILE A 80 -7.98 -7.48 5.56
C ILE A 80 -9.25 -7.32 4.71
N ILE A 81 -9.55 -6.12 4.22
CA ILE A 81 -10.73 -5.86 3.39
C ILE A 81 -10.65 -6.70 2.10
N ALA A 82 -9.50 -6.73 1.45
CA ALA A 82 -9.29 -7.52 0.25
C ALA A 82 -9.56 -9.02 0.50
N CYS A 83 -9.04 -9.59 1.57
CA CYS A 83 -9.27 -10.99 1.93
C CYS A 83 -10.74 -11.28 2.25
N LEU A 84 -11.39 -10.40 3.01
CA LEU A 84 -12.80 -10.55 3.38
C LEU A 84 -13.74 -10.53 2.17
N ILE A 85 -13.38 -9.83 1.11
CA ILE A 85 -14.15 -9.76 -0.15
C ILE A 85 -13.76 -10.91 -1.08
N SER A 86 -12.46 -11.07 -1.34
CA SER A 86 -11.97 -11.93 -2.41
C SER A 86 -12.07 -13.43 -2.09
N ILE A 87 -11.80 -13.83 -0.85
CA ILE A 87 -11.85 -15.25 -0.49
C ILE A 87 -13.26 -15.80 -0.62
N PRO A 88 -14.32 -15.20 -0.06
CA PRO A 88 -15.68 -15.69 -0.26
C PRO A 88 -16.13 -15.67 -1.71
N LEU A 89 -15.80 -14.61 -2.48
CA LEU A 89 -16.15 -14.52 -3.89
C LEU A 89 -15.41 -15.57 -4.72
N GLY A 90 -14.10 -15.79 -4.49
CA GLY A 90 -13.32 -16.83 -5.16
C GLY A 90 -13.83 -18.25 -4.87
N VAL A 91 -14.19 -18.52 -3.61
CA VAL A 91 -14.81 -19.81 -3.22
C VAL A 91 -16.14 -20.02 -3.93
N GLN A 92 -17.02 -19.02 -3.97
CA GLN A 92 -18.30 -19.12 -4.66
C GLN A 92 -18.12 -19.25 -6.17
N SER A 93 -17.19 -18.52 -6.76
CA SER A 93 -16.82 -18.62 -8.18
C SER A 93 -16.36 -20.02 -8.54
N ALA A 94 -15.45 -20.63 -7.76
CA ALA A 94 -15.00 -21.99 -7.98
C ALA A 94 -16.12 -23.03 -7.80
N ARG A 95 -16.97 -22.86 -6.78
CA ARG A 95 -18.09 -23.77 -6.48
C ARG A 95 -19.15 -23.77 -7.56
N TYR A 96 -19.40 -22.61 -8.16
CA TYR A 96 -20.40 -22.43 -9.20
C TYR A 96 -19.76 -22.13 -10.55
N GLN A 97 -18.70 -22.86 -10.88
CA GLN A 97 -17.94 -22.72 -12.13
C GLN A 97 -18.86 -22.66 -13.36
N ASN A 98 -18.58 -21.71 -14.25
CA ASN A 98 -19.35 -21.44 -15.49
C ASN A 98 -20.82 -21.05 -15.26
N LYS A 99 -21.19 -20.64 -14.04
CA LYS A 99 -22.53 -20.12 -13.71
C LYS A 99 -22.48 -18.61 -13.43
N GLY A 100 -23.66 -18.01 -13.15
CA GLY A 100 -23.78 -16.57 -12.94
C GLY A 100 -22.82 -15.99 -11.87
N TRP A 101 -22.59 -16.70 -10.77
CA TRP A 101 -21.64 -16.30 -9.72
C TRP A 101 -20.18 -16.23 -10.23
N ASP A 102 -19.80 -17.18 -11.06
CA ASP A 102 -18.47 -17.24 -11.64
C ASP A 102 -18.25 -16.09 -12.63
N ASN A 103 -19.22 -15.91 -13.54
CA ASN A 103 -19.17 -14.82 -14.51
C ASN A 103 -19.20 -13.44 -13.83
N GLY A 104 -20.08 -13.25 -12.82
CA GLY A 104 -20.15 -12.01 -12.06
C GLY A 104 -18.86 -11.69 -11.29
N SER A 105 -18.27 -12.69 -10.62
CA SER A 105 -16.99 -12.53 -9.93
C SER A 105 -15.86 -12.22 -10.90
N SER A 106 -15.86 -12.82 -12.08
CA SER A 106 -14.85 -12.57 -13.12
C SER A 106 -14.96 -11.15 -13.68
N VAL A 107 -16.18 -10.68 -13.98
CA VAL A 107 -16.42 -9.30 -14.40
C VAL A 107 -16.00 -8.30 -13.31
N PHE A 108 -16.37 -8.57 -12.06
CA PHE A 108 -15.96 -7.72 -10.93
C PHE A 108 -14.44 -7.69 -10.76
N SER A 109 -13.77 -8.85 -10.85
CA SER A 109 -12.30 -8.92 -10.79
C SER A 109 -11.65 -8.09 -11.88
N PHE A 110 -12.17 -8.19 -13.11
CA PHE A 110 -11.65 -7.43 -14.24
C PHE A 110 -11.84 -5.91 -14.03
N LEU A 111 -13.02 -5.48 -13.60
CA LEU A 111 -13.28 -4.06 -13.30
C LEU A 111 -12.38 -3.55 -12.18
N ALA A 112 -12.19 -4.34 -11.13
CA ALA A 112 -11.34 -3.97 -10.00
C ALA A 112 -9.87 -3.77 -10.40
N THR A 113 -9.33 -4.67 -11.25
CA THR A 113 -7.93 -4.56 -11.71
C THR A 113 -7.73 -3.53 -12.81
N SER A 114 -8.75 -3.26 -13.63
CA SER A 114 -8.65 -2.30 -14.74
C SER A 114 -8.88 -0.85 -14.32
N THR A 115 -9.47 -0.62 -13.15
CA THR A 115 -9.76 0.73 -12.68
C THR A 115 -8.53 1.35 -12.02
N PRO A 116 -7.99 2.49 -12.52
CA PRO A 116 -6.88 3.17 -11.88
C PRO A 116 -7.23 3.60 -10.45
N SER A 117 -6.32 3.36 -9.49
CA SER A 117 -6.57 3.67 -8.07
C SER A 117 -6.89 5.13 -7.80
N PHE A 118 -6.20 6.06 -8.46
CA PHE A 118 -6.49 7.50 -8.31
C PHE A 118 -7.90 7.86 -8.75
N PHE A 119 -8.39 7.25 -9.84
CA PHE A 119 -9.74 7.50 -10.34
C PHE A 119 -10.79 7.00 -9.36
N LEU A 120 -10.60 5.79 -8.83
CA LEU A 120 -11.47 5.23 -7.80
C LEU A 120 -11.47 6.09 -6.53
N ALA A 121 -10.29 6.57 -6.11
CA ALA A 121 -10.14 7.46 -4.96
C ALA A 121 -10.92 8.77 -5.13
N LEU A 122 -10.84 9.41 -6.30
CA LEU A 122 -11.57 10.63 -6.60
C LEU A 122 -13.09 10.41 -6.64
N ILE A 123 -13.57 9.28 -7.16
CA ILE A 123 -14.98 8.91 -7.13
C ILE A 123 -15.45 8.76 -5.67
N PHE A 124 -14.69 8.04 -4.83
CA PHE A 124 -15.05 7.87 -3.42
C PHE A 124 -15.09 9.20 -2.66
N LEU A 125 -14.06 10.05 -2.85
CA LEU A 125 -14.07 11.39 -2.26
C LEU A 125 -15.28 12.20 -2.70
N TYR A 126 -15.57 12.23 -3.99
CA TYR A 126 -16.73 12.97 -4.50
C TYR A 126 -18.05 12.47 -3.93
N VAL A 127 -18.26 11.15 -3.95
CA VAL A 127 -19.52 10.54 -3.50
C VAL A 127 -19.67 10.65 -2.00
N PHE A 128 -18.69 10.17 -1.22
CA PHE A 128 -18.84 10.00 0.23
C PHE A 128 -18.53 11.26 1.03
N SER A 129 -17.57 12.06 0.59
CA SER A 129 -17.16 13.26 1.34
C SER A 129 -17.84 14.52 0.84
N VAL A 130 -17.98 14.72 -0.48
CA VAL A 130 -18.52 15.97 -1.03
C VAL A 130 -20.04 15.88 -1.14
N LYS A 131 -20.59 14.82 -1.78
CA LYS A 131 -22.02 14.72 -2.07
C LYS A 131 -22.83 14.22 -0.86
N LEU A 132 -22.42 13.11 -0.25
CA LEU A 132 -23.11 12.50 0.89
C LEU A 132 -22.67 13.10 2.25
N LYS A 133 -21.46 13.63 2.35
CA LYS A 133 -20.90 14.22 3.56
C LYS A 133 -20.88 13.28 4.77
N VAL A 134 -20.69 11.97 4.53
CA VAL A 134 -20.70 10.93 5.56
C VAL A 134 -19.30 10.53 6.01
N LEU A 135 -18.25 10.78 5.19
CA LEU A 135 -16.87 10.44 5.47
C LEU A 135 -15.96 11.68 5.28
N PRO A 136 -14.84 11.75 6.02
CA PRO A 136 -13.91 12.86 5.92
C PRO A 136 -13.19 12.88 4.56
N ILE A 137 -12.70 14.06 4.15
CA ILE A 137 -12.01 14.23 2.85
C ILE A 137 -10.61 13.59 2.89
N GLY A 138 -9.88 13.72 4.01
CA GLY A 138 -8.51 13.22 4.11
C GLY A 138 -7.88 13.44 5.47
N GLY A 139 -6.61 13.08 5.59
CA GLY A 139 -5.90 13.04 6.85
C GLY A 139 -6.13 11.74 7.63
N MET A 140 -5.54 11.62 8.80
CA MET A 140 -5.67 10.46 9.69
C MET A 140 -6.69 10.69 10.81
N TYR A 141 -6.90 11.94 11.18
CA TYR A 141 -7.79 12.38 12.26
C TYR A 141 -8.46 13.72 11.92
N ASP A 142 -9.54 14.02 12.59
CA ASP A 142 -10.20 15.33 12.53
C ASP A 142 -9.28 16.44 13.05
N VAL A 143 -9.08 17.49 12.27
CA VAL A 143 -8.24 18.63 12.65
C VAL A 143 -8.84 19.37 13.85
N GLY A 144 -8.02 19.60 14.88
CA GLY A 144 -8.43 20.34 16.07
C GLY A 144 -9.31 19.57 17.05
N LYS A 145 -9.58 18.29 16.82
CA LYS A 145 -10.29 17.40 17.74
C LYS A 145 -9.33 16.40 18.39
N LYS A 146 -9.79 15.83 19.52
CA LYS A 146 -9.05 14.75 20.18
C LYS A 146 -9.00 13.52 19.27
N GLU A 147 -7.82 12.92 19.16
CA GLU A 147 -7.64 11.68 18.43
C GLU A 147 -8.48 10.55 19.06
N THR A 148 -9.38 9.99 18.29
CA THR A 148 -10.25 8.90 18.73
C THR A 148 -10.20 7.75 17.73
N ILE A 149 -10.41 6.53 18.20
CA ILE A 149 -10.47 5.34 17.35
C ILE A 149 -11.59 5.49 16.29
N GLY A 150 -12.72 6.11 16.66
CA GLY A 150 -13.82 6.35 15.73
C GLY A 150 -13.43 7.29 14.58
N SER A 151 -12.72 8.40 14.90
CA SER A 151 -12.18 9.32 13.87
C SER A 151 -11.18 8.58 12.97
N LEU A 152 -10.25 7.83 13.55
CA LEU A 152 -9.29 7.02 12.79
C LEU A 152 -9.98 6.07 11.80
N LEU A 153 -10.97 5.31 12.25
CA LEU A 153 -11.69 4.35 11.39
C LEU A 153 -12.44 5.02 10.25
N CYS A 154 -13.04 6.19 10.49
CA CYS A 154 -13.71 6.96 9.44
C CYS A 154 -12.72 7.45 8.37
N HIS A 155 -11.53 7.92 8.78
CA HIS A 155 -10.49 8.39 7.87
C HIS A 155 -9.79 7.23 7.14
N LEU A 156 -9.63 6.09 7.81
CA LEU A 156 -8.98 4.89 7.26
C LEU A 156 -9.85 4.18 6.21
N PHE A 157 -11.17 4.27 6.30
CA PHE A 157 -12.10 3.46 5.52
C PHE A 157 -11.93 3.64 4.00
N MET A 158 -12.04 4.88 3.50
CA MET A 158 -11.96 5.11 2.05
C MET A 158 -10.59 4.74 1.46
N PRO A 159 -9.45 5.22 2.00
CA PRO A 159 -8.15 4.87 1.43
C PRO A 159 -7.87 3.37 1.51
N SER A 160 -8.30 2.67 2.57
CA SER A 160 -8.12 1.22 2.68
C SER A 160 -8.97 0.44 1.68
N VAL A 161 -10.21 0.86 1.40
CA VAL A 161 -11.05 0.24 0.36
C VAL A 161 -10.46 0.46 -1.03
N VAL A 162 -10.01 1.67 -1.35
CA VAL A 162 -9.35 1.97 -2.64
C VAL A 162 -8.11 1.12 -2.84
N LEU A 163 -7.26 1.01 -1.82
CA LEU A 163 -6.05 0.19 -1.87
C LEU A 163 -6.40 -1.31 -1.95
N ALA A 164 -7.44 -1.76 -1.22
CA ALA A 164 -7.92 -3.13 -1.27
C ALA A 164 -8.40 -3.54 -2.67
N MET A 165 -9.07 -2.65 -3.40
CA MET A 165 -9.61 -2.95 -4.73
C MET A 165 -8.51 -3.36 -5.73
N GLN A 166 -7.30 -2.88 -5.58
CA GLN A 166 -6.15 -3.30 -6.40
C GLN A 166 -5.81 -4.79 -6.19
N LEU A 167 -5.99 -5.29 -4.97
CA LEU A 167 -5.74 -6.69 -4.63
C LEU A 167 -6.93 -7.61 -4.92
N VAL A 168 -8.15 -7.11 -4.74
CA VAL A 168 -9.38 -7.90 -4.75
C VAL A 168 -9.52 -8.70 -6.04
N GLY A 169 -9.29 -8.08 -7.20
CA GLY A 169 -9.44 -8.73 -8.49
C GLY A 169 -8.52 -9.94 -8.66
N SER A 170 -7.24 -9.76 -8.38
CA SER A 170 -6.24 -10.83 -8.46
C SER A 170 -6.51 -11.93 -7.42
N LEU A 171 -6.81 -11.56 -6.18
CA LEU A 171 -7.10 -12.52 -5.10
C LEU A 171 -8.33 -13.38 -5.37
N ILE A 172 -9.40 -12.83 -6.00
CA ILE A 172 -10.54 -13.62 -6.43
C ILE A 172 -10.09 -14.70 -7.43
N GLN A 173 -9.29 -14.33 -8.42
CA GLN A 173 -8.82 -15.25 -9.45
C GLN A 173 -7.85 -16.29 -8.89
N TYR A 174 -6.91 -15.91 -8.03
CA TYR A 174 -6.02 -16.85 -7.35
C TYR A 174 -6.80 -17.84 -6.47
N THR A 175 -7.74 -17.35 -5.67
CA THR A 175 -8.59 -18.19 -4.82
C THR A 175 -9.41 -19.15 -5.68
N ARG A 176 -10.03 -18.66 -6.76
CA ARG A 176 -10.82 -19.48 -7.67
C ARG A 176 -9.98 -20.58 -8.35
N SER A 177 -8.86 -20.23 -8.95
CA SER A 177 -8.02 -21.20 -9.67
C SER A 177 -7.47 -22.27 -8.75
N SER A 178 -6.93 -21.87 -7.58
CA SER A 178 -6.43 -22.82 -6.60
C SER A 178 -7.52 -23.72 -6.02
N MET A 179 -8.73 -23.18 -5.78
CA MET A 179 -9.88 -23.99 -5.37
C MET A 179 -10.25 -25.04 -6.42
N LEU A 180 -10.28 -24.66 -7.71
CA LEU A 180 -10.62 -25.58 -8.79
C LEU A 180 -9.58 -26.71 -8.95
N GLU A 181 -8.30 -26.39 -8.75
CA GLU A 181 -7.21 -27.37 -8.77
C GLU A 181 -7.37 -28.36 -7.61
N VAL A 182 -7.46 -27.86 -6.37
CA VAL A 182 -7.58 -28.69 -5.17
C VAL A 182 -8.86 -29.52 -5.16
N MET A 183 -9.97 -29.02 -5.74
CA MET A 183 -11.22 -29.79 -5.84
C MET A 183 -11.10 -31.05 -6.68
N ARG A 184 -10.07 -31.20 -7.52
CA ARG A 184 -9.81 -32.36 -8.36
C ARG A 184 -8.92 -33.40 -7.69
N GLU A 185 -8.30 -33.07 -6.57
CA GLU A 185 -7.39 -33.95 -5.83
C GLU A 185 -8.06 -35.19 -5.25
N ASP A 186 -7.33 -36.29 -5.16
CA ASP A 186 -7.85 -37.59 -4.73
C ASP A 186 -8.33 -37.60 -3.26
N PHE A 187 -7.69 -36.80 -2.40
CA PHE A 187 -8.15 -36.70 -1.00
C PHE A 187 -9.54 -36.03 -0.90
N VAL A 188 -9.90 -35.15 -1.82
CA VAL A 188 -11.23 -34.54 -1.87
C VAL A 188 -12.27 -35.59 -2.36
N ARG A 189 -11.91 -36.39 -3.36
CA ARG A 189 -12.73 -37.48 -3.82
C ARG A 189 -12.97 -38.53 -2.70
N THR A 190 -11.92 -38.88 -1.97
CA THR A 190 -12.00 -39.75 -0.80
C THR A 190 -12.89 -39.16 0.30
N ALA A 191 -12.80 -37.88 0.57
CA ALA A 191 -13.66 -37.21 1.58
C ALA A 191 -15.15 -37.29 1.17
N ARG A 192 -15.47 -37.11 -0.12
CA ARG A 192 -16.83 -37.26 -0.65
C ARG A 192 -17.34 -38.70 -0.56
N SER A 193 -16.49 -39.68 -0.92
CA SER A 193 -16.83 -41.10 -0.84
C SER A 193 -17.13 -41.60 0.60
N LYS A 194 -16.51 -40.91 1.61
CA LYS A 194 -16.81 -41.13 3.04
C LYS A 194 -18.12 -40.50 3.50
N GLY A 195 -18.92 -39.88 2.60
CA GLY A 195 -20.19 -39.25 2.95
C GLY A 195 -20.08 -37.92 3.72
N ILE A 196 -18.93 -37.27 3.68
CA ILE A 196 -18.76 -35.97 4.36
C ILE A 196 -19.60 -34.93 3.61
N LYS A 197 -20.39 -34.13 4.36
CA LYS A 197 -21.23 -33.06 3.79
C LYS A 197 -20.40 -32.08 2.95
N GLU A 198 -20.88 -31.73 1.74
CA GLU A 198 -20.17 -30.91 0.75
C GLU A 198 -19.64 -29.58 1.36
N LYS A 199 -20.44 -28.90 2.18
CA LYS A 199 -19.98 -27.68 2.89
C LYS A 199 -18.71 -27.92 3.71
N LYS A 200 -18.62 -29.08 4.39
CA LYS A 200 -17.44 -29.44 5.21
C LYS A 200 -16.25 -29.81 4.32
N VAL A 201 -16.50 -30.50 3.18
CA VAL A 201 -15.47 -30.81 2.19
C VAL A 201 -14.87 -29.51 1.66
N ILE A 202 -15.70 -28.55 1.21
CA ILE A 202 -15.27 -27.27 0.68
C ILE A 202 -14.46 -26.47 1.70
N ILE A 203 -15.00 -26.27 2.91
CA ILE A 203 -14.35 -25.36 3.90
C ILE A 203 -13.12 -26.02 4.54
N LYS A 204 -13.21 -27.29 4.94
CA LYS A 204 -12.17 -27.94 5.74
C LYS A 204 -11.07 -28.59 4.89
N HIS A 205 -11.43 -29.16 3.74
CA HIS A 205 -10.50 -29.92 2.92
C HIS A 205 -10.00 -29.11 1.71
N VAL A 206 -10.90 -28.45 0.98
CA VAL A 206 -10.51 -27.71 -0.22
C VAL A 206 -9.94 -26.34 0.13
N LEU A 207 -10.70 -25.46 0.79
CA LEU A 207 -10.30 -24.09 1.05
C LEU A 207 -8.96 -24.02 1.81
N ARG A 208 -8.79 -24.85 2.85
CA ARG A 208 -7.57 -24.85 3.65
C ARG A 208 -6.31 -25.07 2.80
N ASN A 209 -6.37 -25.97 1.84
CA ASN A 209 -5.22 -26.26 0.97
C ASN A 209 -5.08 -25.23 -0.15
N SER A 210 -6.20 -24.72 -0.68
CA SER A 210 -6.19 -23.70 -1.73
C SER A 210 -5.76 -22.31 -1.25
N LEU A 211 -5.74 -22.06 0.06
CA LEU A 211 -5.21 -20.80 0.60
C LEU A 211 -3.68 -20.69 0.55
N ILE A 212 -2.94 -21.81 0.36
CA ILE A 212 -1.46 -21.78 0.30
C ILE A 212 -0.96 -20.82 -0.78
N PRO A 213 -1.37 -20.95 -2.07
CA PRO A 213 -0.96 -20.00 -3.11
C PRO A 213 -1.46 -18.58 -2.86
N VAL A 214 -2.63 -18.42 -2.24
CA VAL A 214 -3.21 -17.10 -1.90
C VAL A 214 -2.34 -16.38 -0.87
N VAL A 215 -1.90 -17.08 0.18
CA VAL A 215 -0.98 -16.52 1.21
C VAL A 215 0.38 -16.18 0.59
N THR A 216 0.89 -17.03 -0.29
CA THR A 216 2.15 -16.76 -1.01
C THR A 216 2.03 -15.48 -1.85
N TYR A 217 0.94 -15.33 -2.60
CA TYR A 217 0.67 -14.13 -3.38
C TYR A 217 0.60 -12.88 -2.49
N LEU A 218 -0.14 -12.95 -1.36
CA LEU A 218 -0.19 -11.83 -0.40
C LEU A 218 1.19 -11.47 0.15
N GLY A 219 2.02 -12.48 0.45
CA GLY A 219 3.39 -12.24 0.92
C GLY A 219 4.26 -11.47 -0.09
N MET A 220 4.01 -11.63 -1.38
CA MET A 220 4.68 -10.88 -2.44
C MET A 220 4.10 -9.47 -2.64
N GLU A 221 2.79 -9.31 -2.47
CA GLU A 221 2.08 -8.03 -2.69
C GLU A 221 2.24 -7.05 -1.52
N ILE A 222 2.31 -7.52 -0.27
CA ILE A 222 2.41 -6.63 0.90
C ILE A 222 3.60 -5.66 0.81
N PRO A 223 4.84 -6.09 0.49
CA PRO A 223 5.96 -5.17 0.31
C PRO A 223 5.75 -4.16 -0.82
N LEU A 224 5.10 -4.59 -1.92
CA LEU A 224 4.77 -3.73 -3.04
C LEU A 224 3.74 -2.67 -2.66
N LEU A 225 2.75 -3.03 -1.84
CA LEU A 225 1.75 -2.08 -1.33
C LEU A 225 2.37 -1.04 -0.40
N ILE A 226 3.30 -1.43 0.46
CA ILE A 226 4.01 -0.48 1.33
C ILE A 226 4.79 0.54 0.49
N GLY A 227 5.43 0.10 -0.59
CA GLY A 227 6.12 0.98 -1.54
C GLY A 227 5.20 1.71 -2.52
N GLY A 228 4.01 1.17 -2.80
CA GLY A 228 3.10 1.61 -3.87
C GLY A 228 1.86 2.40 -3.41
N ALA A 229 1.64 2.57 -2.11
CA ALA A 229 0.50 3.33 -1.59
C ALA A 229 0.57 4.85 -1.85
N VAL A 230 1.65 5.32 -2.51
CA VAL A 230 1.95 6.75 -2.76
C VAL A 230 0.74 7.51 -3.30
N VAL A 231 0.10 6.99 -4.34
CA VAL A 231 -1.04 7.67 -4.98
C VAL A 231 -2.25 7.75 -4.04
N THR A 232 -2.54 6.67 -3.34
CA THR A 232 -3.67 6.63 -2.38
C THR A 232 -3.38 7.56 -1.20
N GLU A 233 -2.18 7.51 -0.62
CA GLU A 233 -1.77 8.38 0.47
C GLU A 233 -1.81 9.86 0.06
N GLN A 234 -1.37 10.18 -1.15
CA GLN A 234 -1.42 11.54 -1.69
C GLN A 234 -2.86 12.04 -1.83
N VAL A 235 -3.75 11.26 -2.47
CA VAL A 235 -5.14 11.68 -2.74
C VAL A 235 -5.92 11.89 -1.45
N PHE A 236 -5.72 11.01 -0.46
CA PHE A 236 -6.39 11.10 0.85
C PHE A 236 -5.59 11.90 1.90
N SER A 237 -4.45 12.50 1.53
CA SER A 237 -3.56 13.20 2.48
C SER A 237 -3.23 12.34 3.71
N TRP A 238 -3.08 11.02 3.52
CA TRP A 238 -2.74 10.08 4.57
C TRP A 238 -1.25 10.23 4.93
N PRO A 239 -0.87 10.40 6.21
CA PRO A 239 0.49 10.78 6.60
C PRO A 239 1.46 9.58 6.57
N GLY A 240 1.55 8.90 5.43
CA GLY A 240 2.40 7.74 5.22
C GLY A 240 3.71 8.04 4.49
N ILE A 241 4.52 6.99 4.29
CA ILE A 241 5.81 7.07 3.58
C ILE A 241 5.61 7.56 2.14
N GLY A 242 4.57 7.10 1.45
CA GLY A 242 4.29 7.51 0.08
C GLY A 242 4.02 9.00 -0.07
N LEU A 243 3.30 9.61 0.90
CA LEU A 243 3.09 11.04 0.94
C LEU A 243 4.42 11.80 1.15
N ILE A 244 5.31 11.28 2.03
CA ILE A 244 6.64 11.85 2.26
C ILE A 244 7.47 11.79 0.97
N ILE A 245 7.49 10.65 0.29
CA ILE A 245 8.19 10.48 -1.00
C ILE A 245 7.66 11.46 -2.04
N TYR A 246 6.34 11.54 -2.20
CA TYR A 246 5.71 12.47 -3.15
C TYR A 246 6.12 13.92 -2.88
N GLN A 247 6.00 14.37 -1.63
CA GLN A 247 6.37 15.72 -1.24
C GLN A 247 7.86 16.01 -1.44
N SER A 248 8.73 15.01 -1.23
CA SER A 248 10.17 15.17 -1.42
C SER A 248 10.58 15.30 -2.88
N ILE A 249 9.80 14.75 -3.82
CA ILE A 249 10.10 14.79 -5.25
C ILE A 249 9.48 16.03 -5.93
N PHE A 250 8.22 16.34 -5.61
CA PHE A 250 7.44 17.32 -6.37
C PHE A 250 7.36 18.73 -5.74
N THR A 251 7.83 18.87 -4.50
CA THR A 251 7.84 20.18 -3.80
C THR A 251 9.26 20.67 -3.51
N SER A 252 10.25 20.13 -4.23
CA SER A 252 11.66 20.55 -4.17
C SER A 252 11.91 21.81 -4.99
#